data_04fc23fd12fdbb0609840e120cfcf872
#
_entry.id   04fc23fd12fdbb0609840e120cfcf872
#
_cell.length_a   1.000
_cell.length_b   1.000
_cell.length_c   1.000
_cell.angle_alpha   90.00
_cell.angle_beta   90.00
_cell.angle_gamma   90.00
#
_symmetry.space_group_name_H-M   'P 1'
#
loop_
_entity.id
_entity.type
_entity.pdbx_description
1 polymer ?
#
loop_
_entity_poly.entity_id
_entity_poly.type
_entity_poly.pdbx_seq_one_letter_code
_entity_poly.pdbx_strand_id
1 'polypeptide(L)'
;MAKSTLFDRLNQELEAFGKKAQAALDEGKLQIELMRVRRKRDSAARDLGLLVYKRERGSEIEARRTDALLFKLDTLEAELARLGQQLEEAKRQRPTRPAPSPQAAEPGAGEPTQPAAGASA
;
A
#
# COMPACT_ATOMS: atom_id res chain seq x y z
N MET A 1 -18.72 -43.91 0.23
CA MET A 1 -19.16 -42.63 0.70
C MET A 1 -18.12 -41.84 1.38
N ALA A 2 -17.27 -42.44 2.14
CA ALA A 2 -16.20 -41.71 2.78
C ALA A 2 -15.35 -40.98 1.77
N LYS A 3 -15.14 -41.55 0.60
CA LYS A 3 -14.30 -40.91 -0.41
C LYS A 3 -14.91 -39.62 -0.90
N SER A 4 -16.23 -39.60 -1.07
CA SER A 4 -16.88 -38.41 -1.57
C SER A 4 -16.71 -37.29 -0.55
N THR A 5 -16.77 -37.57 0.72
CA THR A 5 -16.65 -36.57 1.74
C THR A 5 -15.23 -35.97 1.74
N LEU A 6 -14.24 -36.81 1.50
CA LEU A 6 -12.88 -36.36 1.47
C LEU A 6 -12.65 -35.47 0.25
N PHE A 7 -13.20 -35.81 -0.90
CA PHE A 7 -13.06 -35.02 -2.09
C PHE A 7 -13.77 -33.67 -1.94
N ASP A 8 -14.93 -33.68 -1.27
CA ASP A 8 -15.67 -32.46 -1.05
C ASP A 8 -14.87 -31.53 -0.16
N ARG A 9 -14.21 -32.03 0.86
CA ARG A 9 -13.41 -31.23 1.75
C ARG A 9 -12.20 -30.68 0.99
N LEU A 10 -11.58 -31.53 0.19
CA LEU A 10 -10.42 -31.12 -0.57
C LEU A 10 -10.79 -30.03 -1.53
N ASN A 11 -11.93 -30.14 -2.22
CA ASN A 11 -12.39 -29.15 -3.15
C ASN A 11 -12.68 -27.83 -2.42
N GLN A 12 -13.30 -27.91 -1.25
CA GLN A 12 -13.59 -26.71 -0.48
C GLN A 12 -12.31 -26.02 -0.05
N GLU A 13 -11.31 -26.79 0.36
CA GLU A 13 -10.03 -26.22 0.76
C GLU A 13 -9.31 -25.57 -0.42
N LEU A 14 -9.38 -26.21 -1.58
CA LEU A 14 -8.75 -25.67 -2.78
C LEU A 14 -9.45 -24.38 -3.20
N GLU A 15 -10.78 -24.32 -3.09
CA GLU A 15 -11.51 -23.12 -3.44
C GLU A 15 -11.16 -22.00 -2.47
N ALA A 16 -11.09 -22.30 -1.19
CA ALA A 16 -10.76 -21.31 -0.19
C ALA A 16 -9.34 -20.78 -0.41
N PHE A 17 -8.42 -21.67 -0.75
CA PHE A 17 -7.05 -21.31 -0.99
C PHE A 17 -6.96 -20.44 -2.27
N GLY A 18 -7.72 -20.81 -3.29
CA GLY A 18 -7.76 -20.05 -4.54
C GLY A 18 -8.27 -18.63 -4.33
N LYS A 19 -9.31 -18.49 -3.50
CA LYS A 19 -9.88 -17.19 -3.18
C LYS A 19 -8.88 -16.33 -2.42
N LYS A 20 -8.15 -16.92 -1.48
CA LYS A 20 -7.15 -16.20 -0.71
C LYS A 20 -6.01 -15.75 -1.62
N ALA A 21 -5.58 -16.64 -2.52
CA ALA A 21 -4.50 -16.31 -3.43
C ALA A 21 -4.93 -15.19 -4.38
N GLN A 22 -6.17 -15.22 -4.85
CA GLN A 22 -6.68 -14.20 -5.75
C GLN A 22 -6.79 -12.86 -5.01
N ALA A 23 -7.26 -12.88 -3.78
CA ALA A 23 -7.38 -11.66 -3.00
C ALA A 23 -6.01 -11.03 -2.75
N ALA A 24 -4.99 -11.86 -2.50
CA ALA A 24 -3.64 -11.38 -2.29
C ALA A 24 -3.07 -10.77 -3.57
N LEU A 25 -3.38 -11.38 -4.72
CA LEU A 25 -2.92 -10.85 -5.99
C LEU A 25 -3.59 -9.51 -6.29
N ASP A 26 -4.88 -9.40 -6.03
CA ASP A 26 -5.62 -8.17 -6.28
C ASP A 26 -5.08 -7.05 -5.40
N GLU A 27 -4.82 -7.34 -4.14
CA GLU A 27 -4.25 -6.37 -3.22
C GLU A 27 -2.86 -5.94 -3.70
N GLY A 28 -2.05 -6.89 -4.15
CA GLY A 28 -0.72 -6.60 -4.69
C GLY A 28 -0.77 -5.71 -5.91
N LYS A 29 -1.72 -5.96 -6.81
CA LYS A 29 -1.88 -5.14 -8.01
C LYS A 29 -2.28 -3.72 -7.63
N LEU A 30 -3.16 -3.57 -6.65
CA LEU A 30 -3.57 -2.25 -6.20
C LEU A 30 -2.40 -1.49 -5.59
N GLN A 31 -1.57 -2.17 -4.84
CA GLN A 31 -0.39 -1.54 -4.25
C GLN A 31 0.58 -1.07 -5.33
N ILE A 32 0.80 -1.90 -6.35
CA ILE A 32 1.69 -1.53 -7.45
C ILE A 32 1.13 -0.32 -8.20
N GLU A 33 -0.17 -0.32 -8.46
CA GLU A 33 -0.80 0.78 -9.17
C GLU A 33 -0.73 2.06 -8.35
N LEU A 34 -0.94 1.93 -7.05
CA LEU A 34 -0.86 3.06 -6.14
C LEU A 34 0.54 3.68 -6.19
N MET A 35 1.59 2.85 -6.16
CA MET A 35 2.95 3.33 -6.24
C MET A 35 3.23 4.00 -7.58
N ARG A 36 2.69 3.45 -8.65
CA ARG A 36 2.87 4.02 -9.98
C ARG A 36 2.23 5.41 -10.07
N VAL A 37 1.02 5.54 -9.59
CA VAL A 37 0.32 6.82 -9.62
C VAL A 37 1.01 7.82 -8.69
N ARG A 38 1.50 7.35 -7.55
CA ARG A 38 2.22 8.20 -6.61
C ARG A 38 3.49 8.78 -7.26
N ARG A 39 4.19 7.97 -8.04
CA ARG A 39 5.37 8.44 -8.77
C ARG A 39 5.02 9.49 -9.81
N LYS A 40 3.90 9.27 -10.51
CA LYS A 40 3.44 10.24 -11.50
C LYS A 40 3.09 11.56 -10.82
N ARG A 41 2.41 11.47 -9.65
CA ARG A 41 2.04 12.65 -8.88
C ARG A 41 3.30 13.42 -8.45
N ASP A 42 4.29 12.69 -7.93
CA ASP A 42 5.52 13.31 -7.46
C ASP A 42 6.29 13.96 -8.60
N SER A 43 6.29 13.33 -9.78
CA SER A 43 6.95 13.89 -10.94
C SER A 43 6.25 15.17 -11.40
N ALA A 44 4.93 15.18 -11.44
CA ALA A 44 4.17 16.36 -11.82
C ALA A 44 4.37 17.49 -10.81
N ALA A 45 4.43 17.15 -9.53
CA ALA A 45 4.66 18.15 -8.48
C ALA A 45 6.05 18.75 -8.60
N ARG A 46 7.03 17.93 -8.97
CA ARG A 46 8.39 18.41 -9.18
C ARG A 46 8.44 19.37 -10.36
N ASP A 47 7.77 19.02 -11.45
CA ASP A 47 7.72 19.86 -12.63
C ASP A 47 7.06 21.20 -12.30
N LEU A 48 6.00 21.17 -11.54
CA LEU A 48 5.30 22.38 -11.13
C LEU A 48 6.24 23.23 -10.24
N GLY A 49 6.93 22.58 -9.32
CA GLY A 49 7.89 23.27 -8.46
C GLY A 49 8.98 23.97 -9.25
N LEU A 50 9.48 23.33 -10.30
CA LEU A 50 10.50 23.92 -11.14
C LEU A 50 9.95 25.13 -11.90
N LEU A 51 8.70 25.06 -12.36
CA LEU A 51 8.09 26.18 -13.04
C LEU A 51 7.91 27.37 -12.09
N VAL A 52 7.47 27.09 -10.88
CA VAL A 52 7.30 28.14 -9.88
C VAL A 52 8.64 28.77 -9.55
N TYR A 53 9.68 27.95 -9.40
CA TYR A 53 11.01 28.45 -9.11
C TYR A 53 11.50 29.39 -10.22
N LYS A 54 11.34 28.98 -11.48
CA LYS A 54 11.73 29.80 -12.61
C LYS A 54 10.98 31.12 -12.64
N ARG A 55 9.68 31.05 -12.36
CA ARG A 55 8.87 32.27 -12.36
C ARG A 55 9.33 33.24 -11.28
N GLU A 56 9.63 32.71 -10.10
CA GLU A 56 10.08 33.54 -8.99
C GLU A 56 11.45 34.15 -9.27
N ARG A 57 12.23 33.54 -10.17
CA ARG A 57 13.53 34.06 -10.59
C ARG A 57 13.43 34.96 -11.81
N GLY A 58 12.23 35.31 -12.21
CA GLY A 58 12.04 36.26 -13.29
C GLY A 58 11.80 35.68 -14.68
N SER A 59 11.78 34.38 -14.82
CA SER A 59 11.52 33.79 -16.12
C SER A 59 10.04 33.86 -16.41
N GLU A 60 9.69 34.05 -17.67
CA GLU A 60 8.32 34.05 -18.05
C GLU A 60 7.88 32.62 -18.22
N ILE A 61 6.76 32.28 -17.61
CA ILE A 61 6.23 30.94 -17.69
C ILE A 61 4.85 31.00 -18.28
N GLU A 62 4.56 30.11 -19.23
CA GLU A 62 3.24 30.07 -19.81
C GLU A 62 2.23 29.59 -18.79
N ALA A 63 1.18 30.38 -18.58
CA ALA A 63 0.13 30.01 -17.66
C ALA A 63 -0.47 28.66 -18.02
N ARG A 64 -0.53 28.32 -19.29
CA ARG A 64 -1.06 27.06 -19.73
C ARG A 64 -0.31 25.87 -19.16
N ARG A 65 0.98 25.98 -19.04
CA ARG A 65 1.79 24.88 -18.51
C ARG A 65 1.49 24.65 -17.04
N THR A 66 1.38 25.76 -16.30
CA THR A 66 1.07 25.68 -14.90
C THR A 66 -0.33 25.08 -14.72
N ASP A 67 -1.31 25.55 -15.48
CA ASP A 67 -2.66 25.05 -15.39
C ASP A 67 -2.75 23.58 -15.76
N ALA A 68 -2.01 23.15 -16.77
CA ALA A 68 -2.00 21.74 -17.18
C ALA A 68 -1.43 20.86 -16.08
N LEU A 69 -0.36 21.32 -15.41
CA LEU A 69 0.23 20.56 -14.32
C LEU A 69 -0.69 20.51 -13.10
N LEU A 70 -1.39 21.62 -12.81
CA LEU A 70 -2.33 21.63 -11.71
C LEU A 70 -3.49 20.67 -11.99
N PHE A 71 -3.99 20.67 -13.21
CA PHE A 71 -5.07 19.76 -13.59
C PHE A 71 -4.59 18.30 -13.47
N LYS A 72 -3.37 18.04 -13.92
CA LYS A 72 -2.81 16.71 -13.85
C LYS A 72 -2.64 16.27 -12.39
N LEU A 73 -2.20 17.17 -11.53
CA LEU A 73 -2.06 16.87 -10.11
C LEU A 73 -3.41 16.57 -9.48
N ASP A 74 -4.43 17.37 -9.80
CA ASP A 74 -5.77 17.14 -9.25
C ASP A 74 -6.28 15.76 -9.68
N THR A 75 -6.06 15.40 -10.93
CA THR A 75 -6.49 14.10 -11.45
C THR A 75 -5.73 12.96 -10.74
N LEU A 76 -4.44 13.13 -10.57
CA LEU A 76 -3.63 12.09 -9.93
C LEU A 76 -3.97 11.95 -8.44
N GLU A 77 -4.25 13.07 -7.77
CA GLU A 77 -4.66 13.01 -6.37
C GLU A 77 -6.01 12.30 -6.22
N ALA A 78 -6.94 12.56 -7.14
CA ALA A 78 -8.22 11.86 -7.12
C ALA A 78 -8.03 10.37 -7.35
N GLU A 79 -7.11 10.01 -8.26
CA GLU A 79 -6.85 8.62 -8.54
C GLU A 79 -6.18 7.94 -7.36
N LEU A 80 -5.28 8.62 -6.67
CA LEU A 80 -4.64 8.09 -5.47
C LEU A 80 -5.69 7.83 -4.38
N ALA A 81 -6.63 8.76 -4.21
CA ALA A 81 -7.69 8.59 -3.22
C ALA A 81 -8.55 7.37 -3.56
N ARG A 82 -8.89 7.21 -4.84
CA ARG A 82 -9.70 6.09 -5.29
C ARG A 82 -8.98 4.76 -5.06
N LEU A 83 -7.71 4.70 -5.45
CA LEU A 83 -6.93 3.47 -5.27
C LEU A 83 -6.72 3.16 -3.79
N GLY A 84 -6.52 4.19 -2.98
CA GLY A 84 -6.38 4.02 -1.54
C GLY A 84 -7.63 3.41 -0.93
N GLN A 85 -8.81 3.88 -1.36
CA GLN A 85 -10.07 3.35 -0.89
C GLN A 85 -10.26 1.90 -1.34
N GLN A 86 -9.90 1.59 -2.59
CA GLN A 86 -10.00 0.24 -3.09
C GLN A 86 -9.08 -0.70 -2.32
N LEU A 87 -7.90 -0.23 -1.96
CA LEU A 87 -6.96 -1.04 -1.21
C LEU A 87 -7.48 -1.30 0.21
N GLU A 88 -8.04 -0.28 0.84
CA GLU A 88 -8.62 -0.45 2.17
C GLU A 88 -9.78 -1.42 2.14
N GLU A 89 -10.60 -1.35 1.09
CA GLU A 89 -11.72 -2.26 0.93
C GLU A 89 -11.21 -3.69 0.72
N ALA A 90 -10.17 -3.86 -0.08
CA ALA A 90 -9.59 -5.17 -0.30
C ALA A 90 -9.03 -5.76 1.00
N LYS A 91 -8.43 -4.92 1.83
CA LYS A 91 -7.90 -5.37 3.11
C LYS A 91 -9.02 -5.79 4.05
N ARG A 92 -10.15 -5.08 4.02
CA ARG A 92 -11.27 -5.44 4.88
C ARG A 92 -11.90 -6.76 4.46
N GLN A 93 -11.89 -7.04 3.17
CA GLN A 93 -12.46 -8.27 2.66
C GLN A 93 -11.53 -9.46 2.82
N ARG A 94 -10.30 -9.20 3.22
CA ARG A 94 -9.35 -10.26 3.43
C ARG A 94 -9.84 -11.11 4.61
N PRO A 95 -9.79 -12.42 4.50
CA PRO A 95 -10.23 -13.28 5.57
C PRO A 95 -9.42 -12.94 6.80
N THR A 96 -10.10 -12.80 7.90
CA THR A 96 -9.44 -12.37 9.09
C THR A 96 -8.50 -13.41 9.55
N ARG A 97 -7.30 -13.04 9.66
CA ARG A 97 -6.33 -13.95 10.17
C ARG A 97 -6.06 -13.41 11.56
N PRO A 98 -5.96 -14.23 12.54
CA PRO A 98 -5.68 -13.79 13.87
C PRO A 98 -4.42 -12.97 13.76
N ALA A 99 -4.44 -11.83 14.31
CA ALA A 99 -3.34 -10.93 14.24
C ALA A 99 -2.11 -11.65 14.69
N PRO A 100 -1.04 -11.53 13.98
CA PRO A 100 0.19 -12.19 14.31
C PRO A 100 0.47 -11.67 15.65
N SER A 101 0.52 -12.53 16.55
CA SER A 101 0.68 -12.10 17.84
C SER A 101 1.75 -11.10 17.94
N PRO A 102 1.43 -10.06 18.52
CA PRO A 102 2.35 -8.99 18.69
C PRO A 102 3.43 -9.57 19.51
N GLN A 103 3.12 -10.55 20.23
CA GLN A 103 4.03 -11.16 21.04
C GLN A 103 5.15 -11.65 20.26
N ALA A 104 4.92 -12.02 19.11
CA ALA A 104 5.99 -12.55 18.32
C ALA A 104 7.09 -11.51 18.24
N ALA A 105 6.73 -10.32 18.29
CA ALA A 105 7.70 -9.30 18.16
C ALA A 105 8.27 -8.94 19.47
N GLU A 106 7.54 -9.03 20.47
CA GLU A 106 8.01 -8.71 21.72
C GLU A 106 9.16 -9.38 22.22
N PRO A 107 9.29 -10.57 22.11
CA PRO A 107 10.38 -11.29 22.62
C PRO A 107 11.64 -10.50 22.45
N GLY A 108 11.81 -10.04 21.33
CA GLY A 108 13.02 -9.34 21.07
C GLY A 108 13.18 -8.18 21.99
N ALA A 109 12.13 -7.61 22.27
CA ALA A 109 12.21 -6.44 23.06
C ALA A 109 12.62 -6.78 24.45
N GLY A 110 12.13 -7.80 24.89
CA GLY A 110 12.37 -8.07 26.24
C GLY A 110 13.79 -8.21 26.60
N GLU A 111 14.41 -8.90 25.89
CA GLU A 111 15.68 -9.15 26.21
C GLU A 111 16.54 -8.15 26.61
N PRO A 112 16.62 -7.32 25.97
CA PRO A 112 17.56 -6.31 26.20
C PRO A 112 17.70 -6.00 27.61
N THR A 113 16.79 -6.04 28.24
CA THR A 113 16.87 -5.68 29.52
C THR A 113 17.94 -6.18 30.27
N GLN A 114 18.13 -7.30 30.25
CA GLN A 114 19.10 -7.80 30.99
C GLN A 114 20.28 -7.07 31.19
N PRO A 115 20.69 -6.60 30.35
CA PRO A 115 21.90 -5.93 30.42
C PRO A 115 21.89 -5.23 31.67
N ALA A 116 20.94 -4.69 31.88
CA ALA A 116 20.86 -3.90 33.01
C ALA A 116 21.59 -4.57 34.04
N ALA A 117 21.44 -5.69 34.04
CA ALA A 117 22.05 -6.40 35.01
C ALA A 117 23.42 -6.03 35.06
N GLY A 118 23.96 -6.10 34.09
CA GLY A 118 25.32 -5.92 34.08
C GLY A 118 25.58 -4.92 35.08
N ALA A 119 24.85 -4.05 35.02
CA ALA A 119 25.09 -3.00 35.87
C ALA A 119 25.51 -3.46 37.16
N SER A 120 24.95 -4.37 37.58
CA SER A 120 25.32 -4.78 38.80
C SER A 120 26.66 -4.51 39.13
N ALA A 121 27.40 -4.57 38.41
CA ALA A 121 28.73 -4.36 38.80
C ALA A 121 28.87 -3.38 39.91
#